data_51b1893169d2149b8a94e5de28830bad
#
_entry.id   51b1893169d2149b8a94e5de28830bad
#
_cell.length_a   1.000
_cell.length_b   1.000
_cell.length_c   1.000
_cell.angle_alpha   90.00
_cell.angle_beta   90.00
_cell.angle_gamma   90.00
#
_symmetry.space_group_name_H-M   'P 1'
#
loop_
_entity.id
_entity.type
_entity.pdbx_description
1 polymer ?
#
loop_
_entity_poly.entity_id
_entity_poly.type
_entity_poly.pdbx_seq_one_letter_code
_entity_poly.pdbx_strand_id
1 'polypeptide(L)'
;MENNDIQFTSLQMRTDKYGWASIQYANKKQAILYTRNGGVEWDVVNPLNSIVLFAYPINARSSWAYGLTKTNDDLLPAIFYTVNRGERWSEFILPVEEDWEKSTDVQVQLHATNMDSIWIVLSRKLASNKFEHNLYYLKTKGKVWKVIKNISISDSISGITFINDLIGFISLQKHYETSTVFKTINGGESWHPIKDIPSLEGINNGTTMAYKAIYKNNLLVIPTKMNDDIFLMNYSFDKGNSWHISNETINTSKVAVSFFSSYYGWVINSENGGVYQIIKKGAKWIKVSSNPLLKNVFCLHFFNRRKGWACNKKEIFTTKDRGITWKKVVYKINNIDKLV
;
A
#
# COMPACT_ATOMS: atom_id res chain seq x y z
N MET A 1 -0.73 23.09 19.16
CA MET A 1 -1.39 21.75 19.24
C MET A 1 -0.32 20.73 19.57
N GLU A 2 -0.50 19.95 20.62
CA GLU A 2 0.44 18.90 20.96
C GLU A 2 0.36 17.77 19.91
N ASN A 3 1.49 17.13 19.59
CA ASN A 3 1.58 16.01 18.64
C ASN A 3 0.72 14.77 19.03
N ASN A 4 -0.05 14.86 20.11
CA ASN A 4 -0.82 13.74 20.65
C ASN A 4 -2.03 13.32 19.80
N ASP A 5 -2.51 14.19 18.91
CA ASP A 5 -3.73 13.96 18.12
C ASP A 5 -3.45 13.48 16.68
N ILE A 6 -2.19 13.22 16.35
CA ILE A 6 -1.77 12.85 15.00
C ILE A 6 -1.41 11.37 14.94
N GLN A 7 -1.89 10.69 13.90
CA GLN A 7 -1.54 9.31 13.62
C GLN A 7 -0.99 9.17 12.19
N PHE A 8 0.16 8.53 12.04
CA PHE A 8 0.64 8.11 10.73
C PHE A 8 -0.29 7.06 10.15
N THR A 9 -0.57 7.17 8.85
CA THR A 9 -1.32 6.18 8.06
C THR A 9 -0.44 5.54 6.99
N SER A 10 0.64 6.21 6.58
CA SER A 10 1.66 5.66 5.68
C SER A 10 3.00 6.36 5.87
N LEU A 11 4.10 5.68 5.49
CA LEU A 11 5.44 6.27 5.44
C LEU A 11 6.27 5.56 4.37
N GLN A 12 6.89 6.33 3.47
CA GLN A 12 7.75 5.80 2.43
C GLN A 12 8.95 6.73 2.20
N MET A 13 10.12 6.33 2.69
CA MET A 13 11.37 7.02 2.40
C MET A 13 11.92 6.57 1.05
N ARG A 14 12.17 7.49 0.13
CA ARG A 14 12.67 7.19 -1.22
C ARG A 14 14.19 7.32 -1.34
N THR A 15 14.79 8.05 -0.42
CA THR A 15 16.23 8.15 -0.20
C THR A 15 16.49 8.27 1.30
N ASP A 16 17.75 8.45 1.70
CA ASP A 16 18.09 8.71 3.09
C ASP A 16 17.66 10.10 3.60
N LYS A 17 17.31 11.02 2.70
CA LYS A 17 16.86 12.37 3.02
C LYS A 17 15.40 12.61 2.69
N TYR A 18 14.91 12.08 1.57
CA TYR A 18 13.61 12.42 0.99
C TYR A 18 12.58 11.31 1.19
N GLY A 19 11.42 11.68 1.64
CA GLY A 19 10.33 10.76 1.87
C GLY A 19 8.96 11.44 1.95
N TRP A 20 7.95 10.60 1.96
CA TRP A 20 6.55 10.96 2.03
C TRP A 20 5.89 10.22 3.16
N ALA A 21 4.90 10.85 3.80
CA ALA A 21 4.03 10.21 4.76
C ALA A 21 2.60 10.72 4.58
N SER A 22 1.65 9.96 5.08
CA SER A 22 0.28 10.45 5.28
C SER A 22 -0.04 10.36 6.77
N ILE A 23 -0.78 11.33 7.25
CA ILE A 23 -1.24 11.39 8.64
C ILE A 23 -2.74 11.62 8.70
N GLN A 24 -3.33 11.21 9.81
CA GLN A 24 -4.70 11.51 10.17
C GLN A 24 -4.74 12.21 11.53
N TYR A 25 -5.56 13.24 11.63
CA TYR A 25 -5.85 13.97 12.87
C TYR A 25 -7.01 13.34 13.63
N ALA A 26 -7.17 13.71 14.89
CA ALA A 26 -8.30 13.27 15.74
C ALA A 26 -9.66 13.62 15.12
N ASN A 27 -9.77 14.74 14.42
CA ASN A 27 -10.98 15.18 13.70
C ASN A 27 -11.18 14.45 12.34
N LYS A 28 -10.43 13.37 12.07
CA LYS A 28 -10.41 12.57 10.85
C LYS A 28 -9.88 13.30 9.60
N LYS A 29 -9.50 14.57 9.67
CA LYS A 29 -8.79 15.23 8.56
C LYS A 29 -7.46 14.52 8.31
N GLN A 30 -7.01 14.50 7.06
CA GLN A 30 -5.78 13.86 6.65
C GLN A 30 -4.83 14.85 5.97
N ALA A 31 -3.53 14.56 6.03
CA ALA A 31 -2.53 15.36 5.35
C ALA A 31 -1.43 14.50 4.74
N ILE A 32 -0.88 15.01 3.65
CA ILE A 32 0.34 14.50 3.03
C ILE A 32 1.52 15.30 3.56
N LEU A 33 2.52 14.57 4.02
CA LEU A 33 3.75 15.11 4.53
C LEU A 33 4.92 14.80 3.60
N TYR A 34 5.85 15.73 3.49
CA TYR A 34 7.10 15.56 2.79
C TYR A 34 8.29 15.91 3.69
N THR A 35 9.34 15.09 3.68
CA THR A 35 10.59 15.34 4.40
C THR A 35 11.77 15.51 3.45
N ARG A 36 12.75 16.36 3.86
CA ARG A 36 14.01 16.62 3.14
C ARG A 36 15.24 16.20 3.95
N ASN A 37 15.06 15.72 5.17
CA ASN A 37 16.14 15.44 6.12
C ASN A 37 15.98 14.10 6.87
N GLY A 38 15.40 13.10 6.22
CA GLY A 38 15.35 11.72 6.74
C GLY A 38 14.23 11.50 7.77
N GLY A 39 13.20 12.35 7.77
CA GLY A 39 12.04 12.22 8.66
C GLY A 39 12.16 12.99 9.96
N VAL A 40 13.17 13.87 10.12
CA VAL A 40 13.31 14.76 11.29
C VAL A 40 12.35 15.94 11.19
N GLU A 41 12.17 16.49 10.00
CA GLU A 41 11.21 17.57 9.75
C GLU A 41 10.30 17.16 8.59
N TRP A 42 9.02 17.48 8.76
CA TRP A 42 7.97 17.19 7.80
C TRP A 42 7.20 18.45 7.48
N ASP A 43 7.05 18.73 6.18
CA ASP A 43 6.22 19.82 5.69
C ASP A 43 4.90 19.27 5.20
N VAL A 44 3.79 19.94 5.54
CA VAL A 44 2.49 19.66 4.94
C VAL A 44 2.48 20.13 3.49
N VAL A 45 2.12 19.23 2.57
CA VAL A 45 2.18 19.46 1.11
C VAL A 45 0.88 19.06 0.39
N ASN A 46 -0.27 19.28 1.01
CA ASN A 46 -1.57 18.96 0.42
C ASN A 46 -1.83 19.73 -0.88
N PRO A 47 -2.57 19.17 -1.85
CA PRO A 47 -3.21 19.94 -2.93
C PRO A 47 -4.12 21.03 -2.34
N LEU A 48 -4.19 22.17 -3.00
CA LEU A 48 -5.10 23.25 -2.57
C LEU A 48 -6.56 22.85 -2.83
N ASN A 49 -7.47 23.37 -2.00
CA ASN A 49 -8.92 23.16 -2.12
C ASN A 49 -9.36 21.69 -2.18
N SER A 50 -8.66 20.82 -1.46
CA SER A 50 -8.94 19.39 -1.47
C SER A 50 -8.97 18.78 -0.07
N ILE A 51 -9.69 17.68 0.06
CA ILE A 51 -9.62 16.75 1.20
C ILE A 51 -8.82 15.54 0.75
N VAL A 52 -7.56 15.44 1.17
CA VAL A 52 -6.70 14.31 0.81
C VAL A 52 -6.99 13.13 1.74
N LEU A 53 -7.01 11.92 1.17
CA LEU A 53 -7.17 10.68 1.93
C LEU A 53 -5.86 9.91 2.07
N PHE A 54 -5.04 9.83 1.03
CA PHE A 54 -3.70 9.24 1.13
C PHE A 54 -2.81 9.60 -0.06
N ALA A 55 -1.49 9.43 0.14
CA ALA A 55 -0.48 9.59 -0.91
C ALA A 55 0.07 8.25 -1.38
N TYR A 56 0.44 8.18 -2.66
CA TYR A 56 1.12 7.06 -3.31
C TYR A 56 2.41 7.54 -3.99
N PRO A 57 3.52 7.62 -3.24
CA PRO A 57 4.79 8.09 -3.77
C PRO A 57 5.37 7.17 -4.84
N ILE A 58 5.86 7.76 -5.92
CA ILE A 58 6.58 7.06 -7.00
C ILE A 58 8.10 7.17 -6.78
N ASN A 59 8.57 8.36 -6.45
CA ASN A 59 9.99 8.64 -6.19
C ASN A 59 10.14 9.81 -5.19
N ALA A 60 11.39 10.30 -5.03
CA ALA A 60 11.69 11.40 -4.11
C ALA A 60 11.06 12.76 -4.50
N ARG A 61 10.58 12.95 -5.72
CA ARG A 61 10.00 14.21 -6.21
C ARG A 61 8.54 14.09 -6.57
N SER A 62 8.08 12.88 -6.86
CA SER A 62 6.81 12.63 -7.51
C SER A 62 5.93 11.71 -6.69
N SER A 63 4.67 12.07 -6.56
CA SER A 63 3.64 11.30 -5.87
C SER A 63 2.30 11.45 -6.56
N TRP A 64 1.50 10.40 -6.51
CA TRP A 64 0.06 10.46 -6.66
C TRP A 64 -0.60 10.66 -5.30
N ALA A 65 -1.81 11.16 -5.29
CA ALA A 65 -2.68 11.20 -4.13
C ALA A 65 -4.12 10.98 -4.57
N TYR A 66 -4.92 10.39 -3.68
CA TYR A 66 -6.37 10.30 -3.82
C TYR A 66 -7.03 11.18 -2.77
N GLY A 67 -8.13 11.79 -3.16
CA GLY A 67 -8.91 12.63 -2.27
C GLY A 67 -10.19 13.11 -2.93
N LEU A 68 -10.76 14.15 -2.33
CA LEU A 68 -11.92 14.85 -2.85
C LEU A 68 -11.50 16.28 -3.21
N THR A 69 -11.93 16.76 -4.36
CA THR A 69 -11.78 18.16 -4.74
C THR A 69 -13.07 18.92 -4.46
N LYS A 70 -12.93 20.13 -3.95
CA LYS A 70 -14.08 21.01 -3.69
C LYS A 70 -14.42 21.76 -4.98
N THR A 71 -15.60 21.54 -5.48
CA THR A 71 -16.25 22.37 -6.50
C THR A 71 -17.16 23.39 -5.83
N ASN A 72 -17.88 24.22 -6.59
CA ASN A 72 -18.74 25.27 -6.00
C ASN A 72 -19.75 24.72 -5.00
N ASP A 73 -20.37 23.56 -5.27
CA ASP A 73 -21.44 22.98 -4.47
C ASP A 73 -21.15 21.57 -3.96
N ASP A 74 -20.14 20.85 -4.51
CA ASP A 74 -19.92 19.43 -4.26
C ASP A 74 -18.46 19.09 -3.91
N LEU A 75 -18.28 17.89 -3.36
CA LEU A 75 -16.99 17.24 -3.15
C LEU A 75 -16.88 16.05 -4.11
N LEU A 76 -16.03 16.16 -5.13
CA LEU A 76 -15.89 15.13 -6.15
C LEU A 76 -14.62 14.30 -5.95
N PRO A 77 -14.67 12.97 -6.11
CA PRO A 77 -13.49 12.11 -6.08
C PRO A 77 -12.46 12.53 -7.12
N ALA A 78 -11.23 12.71 -6.70
CA ALA A 78 -10.16 13.19 -7.56
C ALA A 78 -8.83 12.48 -7.28
N ILE A 79 -8.01 12.41 -8.33
CA ILE A 79 -6.60 12.03 -8.26
C ILE A 79 -5.77 13.28 -8.48
N PHE A 80 -4.81 13.44 -7.60
CA PHE A 80 -3.82 14.50 -7.67
C PHE A 80 -2.45 13.91 -8.00
N TYR A 81 -1.63 14.64 -8.74
CA TYR A 81 -0.24 14.25 -8.90
C TYR A 81 0.71 15.44 -8.83
N THR A 82 1.89 15.19 -8.31
CA THR A 82 2.97 16.17 -8.24
C THR A 82 4.26 15.58 -8.80
N VAL A 83 5.11 16.44 -9.39
CA VAL A 83 6.47 16.10 -9.86
C VAL A 83 7.54 16.98 -9.19
N ASN A 84 7.13 17.83 -8.26
CA ASN A 84 7.98 18.82 -7.60
C ASN A 84 7.83 18.82 -6.06
N ARG A 85 7.66 17.62 -5.46
CA ARG A 85 7.63 17.42 -3.99
C ARG A 85 6.40 17.98 -3.29
N GLY A 86 5.28 18.08 -4.01
CA GLY A 86 4.04 18.64 -3.47
C GLY A 86 3.95 20.16 -3.47
N GLU A 87 4.92 20.86 -4.09
CA GLU A 87 4.88 22.34 -4.25
C GLU A 87 3.72 22.77 -5.18
N ARG A 88 3.43 21.94 -6.19
CA ARG A 88 2.26 22.08 -7.07
C ARG A 88 1.68 20.71 -7.36
N TRP A 89 0.36 20.67 -7.47
CA TRP A 89 -0.41 19.48 -7.81
C TRP A 89 -1.25 19.74 -9.05
N SER A 90 -1.30 18.76 -9.93
CA SER A 90 -2.27 18.66 -11.01
C SER A 90 -3.38 17.72 -10.57
N GLU A 91 -4.59 17.94 -11.08
CA GLU A 91 -5.80 17.26 -10.67
C GLU A 91 -6.49 16.60 -11.86
N PHE A 92 -7.09 15.43 -11.60
CA PHE A 92 -8.02 14.75 -12.50
C PHE A 92 -9.23 14.27 -11.68
N ILE A 93 -10.40 14.78 -12.01
CA ILE A 93 -11.66 14.34 -11.42
C ILE A 93 -11.94 12.92 -11.94
N LEU A 94 -12.34 12.00 -11.05
CA LEU A 94 -12.77 10.67 -11.45
C LEU A 94 -14.16 10.73 -12.04
N PRO A 95 -14.39 10.09 -13.19
CA PRO A 95 -15.72 10.03 -13.82
C PRO A 95 -16.61 8.98 -13.12
N VAL A 96 -16.95 9.23 -11.88
CA VAL A 96 -17.85 8.36 -11.10
C VAL A 96 -19.31 8.68 -11.41
N GLU A 97 -20.18 7.70 -11.22
CA GLU A 97 -21.63 7.89 -11.32
C GLU A 97 -22.20 8.49 -10.03
N GLU A 98 -23.32 9.18 -10.11
CA GLU A 98 -23.95 9.91 -9.01
C GLU A 98 -24.24 9.02 -7.78
N ASP A 99 -24.58 7.75 -7.99
CA ASP A 99 -24.83 6.79 -6.91
C ASP A 99 -23.55 6.39 -6.16
N TRP A 100 -22.38 6.49 -6.80
CA TRP A 100 -21.07 6.30 -6.17
C TRP A 100 -20.60 7.56 -5.43
N GLU A 101 -20.94 8.74 -5.92
CA GLU A 101 -20.63 10.01 -5.24
C GLU A 101 -21.32 10.11 -3.88
N LYS A 102 -22.55 9.65 -3.80
CA LYS A 102 -23.38 9.66 -2.57
C LYS A 102 -23.05 8.53 -1.59
N SER A 103 -22.20 7.58 -1.97
CA SER A 103 -21.82 6.47 -1.10
C SER A 103 -20.81 6.91 -0.04
N THR A 104 -21.13 6.68 1.24
CA THR A 104 -20.31 7.06 2.40
C THR A 104 -19.26 6.02 2.77
N ASP A 105 -19.33 4.80 2.24
CA ASP A 105 -18.45 3.66 2.58
C ASP A 105 -17.72 3.13 1.34
N VAL A 106 -16.91 4.01 0.73
CA VAL A 106 -16.10 3.66 -0.44
C VAL A 106 -14.67 3.36 -0.01
N GLN A 107 -14.23 2.13 -0.26
CA GLN A 107 -12.83 1.74 -0.12
C GLN A 107 -12.07 2.02 -1.41
N VAL A 108 -10.86 2.51 -1.30
CA VAL A 108 -10.03 2.87 -2.44
C VAL A 108 -8.73 2.11 -2.43
N GLN A 109 -8.42 1.44 -3.53
CA GLN A 109 -7.13 0.82 -3.78
C GLN A 109 -6.48 1.48 -5.00
N LEU A 110 -5.21 1.82 -4.88
CA LEU A 110 -4.47 2.53 -5.90
C LEU A 110 -3.16 1.85 -6.21
N HIS A 111 -2.81 1.78 -7.50
CA HIS A 111 -1.50 1.37 -7.98
C HIS A 111 -1.05 2.24 -9.14
N ALA A 112 0.19 2.70 -9.10
CA ALA A 112 0.83 3.39 -10.21
C ALA A 112 2.21 2.79 -10.46
N THR A 113 2.52 2.49 -11.70
CA THR A 113 3.85 2.01 -12.11
C THR A 113 4.85 3.15 -12.31
N ASN A 114 4.32 4.33 -12.67
CA ASN A 114 5.08 5.54 -12.95
C ASN A 114 4.16 6.78 -12.87
N MET A 115 4.60 7.92 -13.41
CA MET A 115 3.79 9.14 -13.47
C MET A 115 2.84 9.23 -14.68
N ASP A 116 2.90 8.27 -15.59
CA ASP A 116 2.05 8.25 -16.80
C ASP A 116 0.82 7.34 -16.66
N SER A 117 0.85 6.36 -15.74
CA SER A 117 -0.19 5.33 -15.62
C SER A 117 -0.58 5.08 -14.18
N ILE A 118 -1.87 5.15 -13.90
CA ILE A 118 -2.45 4.88 -12.58
C ILE A 118 -3.73 4.06 -12.71
N TRP A 119 -3.88 3.06 -11.84
CA TRP A 119 -5.09 2.24 -11.65
C TRP A 119 -5.70 2.51 -10.29
N ILE A 120 -7.00 2.61 -10.26
CA ILE A 120 -7.77 2.88 -9.05
C ILE A 120 -8.95 1.91 -9.04
N VAL A 121 -9.10 1.17 -7.96
CA VAL A 121 -10.32 0.42 -7.68
C VAL A 121 -11.11 1.16 -6.61
N LEU A 122 -12.31 1.54 -6.95
CA LEU A 122 -13.31 1.95 -5.99
C LEU A 122 -14.17 0.73 -5.64
N SER A 123 -14.38 0.49 -4.37
CA SER A 123 -15.18 -0.62 -3.84
C SER A 123 -16.23 -0.09 -2.89
N ARG A 124 -17.48 -0.46 -3.09
CA ARG A 124 -18.57 -0.19 -2.14
C ARG A 124 -19.17 -1.49 -1.63
N LYS A 125 -19.50 -1.52 -0.35
CA LYS A 125 -20.17 -2.65 0.27
C LYS A 125 -21.66 -2.59 -0.01
N LEU A 126 -22.22 -3.71 -0.46
CA LEU A 126 -23.66 -3.87 -0.69
C LEU A 126 -24.36 -4.41 0.56
N ALA A 127 -25.68 -4.24 0.64
CA ALA A 127 -26.51 -4.76 1.73
C ALA A 127 -26.40 -6.29 1.92
N SER A 128 -26.04 -7.02 0.86
CA SER A 128 -25.78 -8.47 0.87
C SER A 128 -24.43 -8.88 1.47
N ASN A 129 -23.67 -7.96 2.07
CA ASN A 129 -22.27 -8.12 2.49
C ASN A 129 -21.28 -8.43 1.35
N LYS A 130 -21.72 -8.38 0.11
CA LYS A 130 -20.85 -8.43 -1.07
C LYS A 130 -20.31 -7.03 -1.40
N PHE A 131 -19.35 -6.98 -2.29
CA PHE A 131 -18.79 -5.74 -2.78
C PHE A 131 -19.05 -5.58 -4.27
N GLU A 132 -19.23 -4.34 -4.68
CA GLU A 132 -19.19 -3.91 -6.05
C GLU A 132 -17.91 -3.12 -6.28
N HIS A 133 -17.25 -3.34 -7.43
CA HIS A 133 -15.97 -2.72 -7.73
C HIS A 133 -15.96 -2.11 -9.12
N ASN A 134 -15.48 -0.89 -9.22
CA ASN A 134 -15.18 -0.22 -10.47
C ASN A 134 -13.68 0.02 -10.59
N LEU A 135 -13.09 -0.33 -11.72
CA LEU A 135 -11.68 -0.07 -12.03
C LEU A 135 -11.57 1.13 -12.97
N TYR A 136 -10.79 2.10 -12.57
CA TYR A 136 -10.44 3.29 -13.34
C TYR A 136 -8.97 3.20 -13.72
N TYR A 137 -8.66 3.45 -14.98
CA TYR A 137 -7.31 3.54 -15.48
C TYR A 137 -7.12 4.88 -16.19
N LEU A 138 -6.08 5.63 -15.81
CA LEU A 138 -5.71 6.90 -16.42
C LEU A 138 -4.32 6.81 -17.02
N LYS A 139 -4.21 7.20 -18.30
CA LYS A 139 -2.94 7.61 -18.92
C LYS A 139 -2.86 9.14 -18.97
N THR A 140 -1.89 9.71 -18.24
CA THR A 140 -1.81 11.19 -18.07
C THR A 140 -1.51 11.91 -19.36
N LYS A 141 -0.67 11.37 -20.25
CA LYS A 141 -0.33 11.99 -21.54
C LYS A 141 -1.53 12.17 -22.46
N GLY A 142 -2.49 11.24 -22.41
CA GLY A 142 -3.72 11.33 -23.19
C GLY A 142 -4.87 11.99 -22.44
N LYS A 143 -4.74 12.19 -21.13
CA LYS A 143 -5.82 12.65 -20.23
C LYS A 143 -7.13 11.85 -20.41
N VAL A 144 -6.98 10.56 -20.74
CA VAL A 144 -8.11 9.68 -21.05
C VAL A 144 -8.29 8.66 -19.94
N TRP A 145 -9.50 8.64 -19.39
CA TRP A 145 -9.96 7.61 -18.50
C TRP A 145 -10.50 6.40 -19.26
N LYS A 146 -10.09 5.20 -18.83
CA LYS A 146 -10.78 3.95 -19.14
C LYS A 146 -11.49 3.51 -17.87
N VAL A 147 -12.78 3.30 -17.94
CA VAL A 147 -13.60 2.85 -16.82
C VAL A 147 -14.10 1.45 -17.12
N ILE A 148 -13.85 0.52 -16.21
CA ILE A 148 -14.35 -0.85 -16.24
C ILE A 148 -15.25 -1.02 -15.02
N LYS A 149 -16.56 -1.10 -15.28
CA LYS A 149 -17.59 -1.20 -14.24
C LYS A 149 -17.82 -2.66 -13.87
N ASN A 150 -18.19 -2.88 -12.62
CA ASN A 150 -18.67 -4.15 -12.10
C ASN A 150 -17.70 -5.30 -12.44
N ILE A 151 -16.42 -5.16 -12.06
CA ILE A 151 -15.49 -6.28 -12.21
C ILE A 151 -16.04 -7.49 -11.44
N SER A 152 -15.94 -8.68 -12.04
CA SER A 152 -16.57 -9.92 -11.58
C SER A 152 -15.92 -10.52 -10.32
N ILE A 153 -15.74 -9.69 -9.30
CA ILE A 153 -15.23 -10.04 -7.97
C ILE A 153 -16.22 -9.44 -6.97
N SER A 154 -16.69 -10.21 -6.00
CA SER A 154 -17.66 -9.74 -5.00
C SER A 154 -17.12 -9.67 -3.59
N ASP A 155 -15.85 -10.00 -3.40
CA ASP A 155 -15.17 -10.02 -2.09
C ASP A 155 -14.36 -8.74 -1.87
N SER A 156 -14.09 -8.41 -0.60
CA SER A 156 -13.31 -7.23 -0.25
C SER A 156 -11.87 -7.31 -0.78
N ILE A 157 -11.46 -6.28 -1.54
CA ILE A 157 -10.13 -6.19 -2.13
C ILE A 157 -9.14 -5.63 -1.10
N SER A 158 -8.04 -6.34 -0.87
CA SER A 158 -6.92 -5.89 -0.03
C SER A 158 -5.88 -5.08 -0.81
N GLY A 159 -5.82 -5.25 -2.12
CA GLY A 159 -4.90 -4.50 -2.96
C GLY A 159 -4.95 -4.82 -4.44
N ILE A 160 -4.50 -3.85 -5.22
CA ILE A 160 -4.32 -3.96 -6.67
C ILE A 160 -2.87 -3.68 -7.02
N THR A 161 -2.30 -4.46 -7.95
CA THR A 161 -0.93 -4.27 -8.44
C THR A 161 -0.87 -4.59 -9.92
N PHE A 162 -0.32 -3.68 -10.71
CA PHE A 162 -0.04 -3.90 -12.12
C PHE A 162 1.47 -4.00 -12.37
N ILE A 163 1.89 -4.95 -13.20
CA ILE A 163 3.26 -5.09 -13.66
C ILE A 163 3.52 -4.16 -14.85
N ASN A 164 2.53 -4.05 -15.71
CA ASN A 164 2.47 -3.17 -16.88
C ASN A 164 0.99 -2.85 -17.19
N ASP A 165 0.72 -2.20 -18.31
CA ASP A 165 -0.64 -1.77 -18.68
C ASP A 165 -1.62 -2.94 -18.89
N LEU A 166 -1.15 -4.18 -19.10
CA LEU A 166 -1.97 -5.36 -19.41
C LEU A 166 -2.06 -6.36 -18.25
N ILE A 167 -0.93 -6.60 -17.55
CA ILE A 167 -0.85 -7.64 -16.52
C ILE A 167 -1.01 -7.03 -15.15
N GLY A 168 -2.05 -7.44 -14.44
CA GLY A 168 -2.37 -6.98 -13.09
C GLY A 168 -2.86 -8.10 -12.17
N PHE A 169 -2.86 -7.80 -10.87
CA PHE A 169 -3.27 -8.71 -9.79
C PHE A 169 -4.17 -7.98 -8.81
N ILE A 170 -5.24 -8.63 -8.41
CA ILE A 170 -6.10 -8.24 -7.29
C ILE A 170 -5.92 -9.27 -6.19
N SER A 171 -5.67 -8.80 -4.97
CA SER A 171 -5.62 -9.62 -3.75
C SER A 171 -6.87 -9.36 -2.91
N LEU A 172 -7.39 -10.40 -2.24
CA LEU A 172 -8.60 -10.34 -1.42
C LEU A 172 -8.28 -10.34 0.08
N GLN A 173 -9.12 -9.68 0.87
CA GLN A 173 -8.92 -9.53 2.31
C GLN A 173 -9.11 -10.83 3.08
N LYS A 174 -10.10 -11.63 2.74
CA LYS A 174 -10.39 -12.88 3.46
C LYS A 174 -11.24 -13.79 2.58
N HIS A 175 -10.84 -15.04 2.46
CA HIS A 175 -11.61 -16.05 1.74
C HIS A 175 -11.53 -17.42 2.39
N TYR A 176 -12.61 -18.19 2.29
CA TYR A 176 -12.74 -19.50 2.95
C TYR A 176 -12.54 -20.68 1.98
N GLU A 177 -12.77 -20.53 0.68
CA GLU A 177 -12.91 -21.70 -0.21
C GLU A 177 -12.23 -21.59 -1.58
N THR A 178 -11.74 -20.41 -2.00
CA THR A 178 -11.24 -20.22 -3.37
C THR A 178 -9.99 -19.35 -3.39
N SER A 179 -9.50 -19.09 -4.60
CA SER A 179 -8.34 -18.22 -4.82
C SER A 179 -8.52 -16.84 -4.18
N THR A 180 -7.55 -16.47 -3.38
CA THR A 180 -7.45 -15.12 -2.78
C THR A 180 -6.79 -14.10 -3.71
N VAL A 181 -6.40 -14.52 -4.92
CA VAL A 181 -5.72 -13.69 -5.90
C VAL A 181 -6.30 -13.91 -7.28
N PHE A 182 -6.56 -12.80 -7.97
CA PHE A 182 -7.01 -12.78 -9.36
C PHE A 182 -5.96 -12.13 -10.23
N LYS A 183 -5.84 -12.61 -11.48
CA LYS A 183 -4.93 -12.09 -12.50
C LYS A 183 -5.71 -11.58 -13.70
N THR A 184 -5.29 -10.45 -14.24
CA THR A 184 -5.68 -9.97 -15.57
C THR A 184 -4.49 -9.98 -16.50
N ILE A 185 -4.75 -10.16 -17.81
CA ILE A 185 -3.77 -10.06 -18.89
C ILE A 185 -4.22 -9.06 -19.98
N ASN A 186 -5.33 -8.39 -19.77
CA ASN A 186 -5.95 -7.43 -20.70
C ASN A 186 -6.27 -6.08 -20.05
N GLY A 187 -5.46 -5.67 -19.07
CA GLY A 187 -5.59 -4.35 -18.43
C GLY A 187 -6.78 -4.20 -17.49
N GLY A 188 -7.32 -5.32 -16.99
CA GLY A 188 -8.42 -5.34 -16.04
C GLY A 188 -9.81 -5.54 -16.68
N GLU A 189 -9.91 -5.76 -17.98
CA GLU A 189 -11.19 -6.05 -18.65
C GLU A 189 -11.80 -7.38 -18.19
N SER A 190 -10.94 -8.37 -17.92
CA SER A 190 -11.35 -9.62 -17.28
C SER A 190 -10.35 -10.05 -16.22
N TRP A 191 -10.86 -10.72 -15.20
CA TRP A 191 -10.08 -11.20 -14.06
C TRP A 191 -10.33 -12.68 -13.85
N HIS A 192 -9.25 -13.46 -13.72
CA HIS A 192 -9.32 -14.91 -13.55
C HIS A 192 -8.66 -15.30 -12.22
N PRO A 193 -9.29 -16.17 -11.42
CA PRO A 193 -8.71 -16.64 -10.17
C PRO A 193 -7.45 -17.45 -10.45
N ILE A 194 -6.40 -17.25 -9.68
CA ILE A 194 -5.20 -18.07 -9.71
C ILE A 194 -5.44 -19.26 -8.78
N LYS A 195 -5.62 -20.44 -9.34
CA LYS A 195 -5.94 -21.66 -8.57
C LYS A 195 -4.72 -22.34 -7.95
N ASP A 196 -3.55 -22.17 -8.57
CA ASP A 196 -2.35 -22.94 -8.23
C ASP A 196 -1.38 -22.18 -7.31
N ILE A 197 -1.90 -21.28 -6.46
CA ILE A 197 -1.07 -20.66 -5.41
C ILE A 197 -0.86 -21.70 -4.30
N PRO A 198 0.39 -22.10 -4.01
CA PRO A 198 0.66 -23.10 -2.98
C PRO A 198 0.13 -22.67 -1.60
N SER A 199 -0.45 -23.62 -0.90
CA SER A 199 -0.83 -23.49 0.51
C SER A 199 0.01 -24.43 1.36
N LEU A 200 0.02 -24.23 2.68
CA LEU A 200 0.68 -25.16 3.58
C LEU A 200 -0.12 -26.46 3.67
N GLU A 201 0.58 -27.60 3.61
CA GLU A 201 -0.03 -28.91 3.83
C GLU A 201 -0.67 -29.00 5.21
N GLY A 202 -1.84 -29.63 5.31
CA GLY A 202 -2.56 -29.81 6.56
C GLY A 202 -3.44 -28.62 7.00
N ILE A 203 -3.43 -27.50 6.29
CA ILE A 203 -4.37 -26.38 6.52
C ILE A 203 -5.54 -26.51 5.53
N ASN A 204 -6.38 -27.49 5.79
CA ASN A 204 -7.65 -27.64 5.08
C ASN A 204 -8.72 -26.80 5.78
N ASN A 205 -9.53 -26.04 5.01
CA ASN A 205 -10.66 -25.24 5.50
C ASN A 205 -10.30 -24.01 6.37
N GLY A 206 -9.10 -23.46 6.24
CA GLY A 206 -8.70 -22.24 6.94
C GLY A 206 -9.01 -20.95 6.18
N THR A 207 -9.07 -19.85 6.93
CA THR A 207 -9.17 -18.52 6.29
C THR A 207 -7.84 -18.10 5.68
N THR A 208 -7.85 -17.62 4.48
CA THR A 208 -6.67 -17.06 3.81
C THR A 208 -6.90 -15.60 3.47
N MET A 209 -5.92 -14.76 3.78
CA MET A 209 -5.89 -13.35 3.41
C MET A 209 -4.64 -13.06 2.60
N ALA A 210 -4.81 -12.59 1.38
CA ALA A 210 -3.71 -12.09 0.57
C ALA A 210 -3.57 -10.58 0.76
N TYR A 211 -2.38 -10.11 1.10
CA TYR A 211 -2.05 -8.69 1.10
C TYR A 211 -1.77 -8.21 -0.32
N LYS A 212 -1.72 -6.89 -0.50
CA LYS A 212 -1.35 -6.29 -1.78
C LYS A 212 -0.06 -6.93 -2.32
N ALA A 213 -0.12 -7.39 -3.57
CA ALA A 213 1.04 -7.95 -4.25
C ALA A 213 2.15 -6.90 -4.42
N ILE A 214 3.40 -7.34 -4.33
CA ILE A 214 4.60 -6.50 -4.50
C ILE A 214 5.36 -7.02 -5.71
N TYR A 215 5.55 -6.17 -6.73
CA TYR A 215 6.37 -6.50 -7.90
C TYR A 215 7.67 -5.70 -7.89
N LYS A 216 8.79 -6.39 -7.94
CA LYS A 216 10.12 -5.76 -7.90
C LYS A 216 11.15 -6.60 -8.66
N ASN A 217 11.76 -6.02 -9.70
CA ASN A 217 12.84 -6.66 -10.47
C ASN A 217 12.51 -8.12 -10.87
N ASN A 218 11.38 -8.32 -11.55
CA ASN A 218 10.86 -9.61 -12.00
C ASN A 218 10.46 -10.62 -10.88
N LEU A 219 10.47 -10.20 -9.64
CA LEU A 219 9.87 -10.95 -8.54
C LEU A 219 8.50 -10.37 -8.21
N LEU A 220 7.48 -11.21 -8.29
CA LEU A 220 6.15 -10.95 -7.77
C LEU A 220 6.02 -11.68 -6.44
N VAL A 221 5.63 -10.96 -5.38
CA VAL A 221 5.41 -11.53 -4.04
C VAL A 221 4.02 -11.19 -3.59
N ILE A 222 3.33 -12.17 -3.04
CA ILE A 222 2.06 -11.99 -2.34
C ILE A 222 2.28 -12.40 -0.88
N PRO A 223 2.40 -11.43 0.03
CA PRO A 223 2.37 -11.71 1.44
C PRO A 223 0.99 -12.30 1.78
N THR A 224 0.97 -13.42 2.47
CA THR A 224 -0.25 -14.17 2.74
C THR A 224 -0.35 -14.50 4.23
N LYS A 225 -1.52 -14.36 4.79
CA LYS A 225 -1.84 -14.78 6.14
C LYS A 225 -2.86 -15.92 6.08
N MET A 226 -2.59 -17.01 6.80
CA MET A 226 -3.45 -18.17 6.93
C MET A 226 -3.88 -18.36 8.39
N ASN A 227 -5.12 -18.75 8.61
CA ASN A 227 -5.71 -19.03 9.92
C ASN A 227 -5.52 -17.91 10.95
N ASP A 228 -5.46 -16.66 10.50
CA ASP A 228 -5.29 -15.45 11.30
C ASP A 228 -3.96 -15.29 12.05
N ASP A 229 -3.07 -16.28 12.08
CA ASP A 229 -1.82 -16.26 12.85
C ASP A 229 -0.58 -16.81 12.12
N ILE A 230 -0.72 -17.38 10.92
CA ILE A 230 0.41 -17.89 10.15
C ILE A 230 0.68 -16.97 8.95
N PHE A 231 1.82 -16.31 8.98
CA PHE A 231 2.28 -15.47 7.88
C PHE A 231 3.32 -16.19 7.03
N LEU A 232 3.13 -16.14 5.72
CA LEU A 232 4.02 -16.72 4.72
C LEU A 232 4.09 -15.82 3.47
N MET A 233 4.89 -16.19 2.49
CA MET A 233 4.96 -15.53 1.19
C MET A 233 4.80 -16.51 0.05
N ASN A 234 3.89 -16.20 -0.85
CA ASN A 234 3.83 -16.79 -2.17
C ASN A 234 4.60 -15.90 -3.15
N TYR A 235 5.41 -16.49 -4.03
CA TYR A 235 6.22 -15.73 -4.95
C TYR A 235 6.31 -16.39 -6.33
N SER A 236 6.46 -15.56 -7.35
CA SER A 236 6.56 -15.94 -8.75
C SER A 236 7.68 -15.18 -9.46
N PHE A 237 8.41 -15.84 -10.35
CA PHE A 237 9.47 -15.25 -11.17
C PHE A 237 9.06 -15.02 -12.61
N ASP A 238 7.90 -15.52 -13.02
CA ASP A 238 7.36 -15.55 -14.38
C ASP A 238 6.02 -14.79 -14.50
N LYS A 239 5.87 -13.70 -13.71
CA LYS A 239 4.69 -12.84 -13.71
C LYS A 239 3.40 -13.56 -13.34
N GLY A 240 3.48 -14.51 -12.40
CA GLY A 240 2.35 -15.24 -11.85
C GLY A 240 1.84 -16.37 -12.77
N ASN A 241 2.70 -16.98 -13.58
CA ASN A 241 2.37 -18.20 -14.31
C ASN A 241 2.70 -19.46 -13.50
N SER A 242 3.78 -19.42 -12.71
CA SER A 242 4.08 -20.43 -11.70
C SER A 242 4.32 -19.80 -10.34
N TRP A 243 4.06 -20.54 -9.28
CA TRP A 243 4.13 -20.06 -7.91
C TRP A 243 4.94 -20.98 -7.02
N HIS A 244 5.61 -20.34 -6.05
CA HIS A 244 6.37 -20.97 -5.00
C HIS A 244 5.90 -20.42 -3.65
N ILE A 245 6.07 -21.19 -2.60
CA ILE A 245 5.82 -20.78 -1.21
C ILE A 245 7.13 -20.64 -0.46
N SER A 246 7.19 -19.74 0.52
CA SER A 246 8.34 -19.65 1.41
C SER A 246 8.46 -20.91 2.26
N ASN A 247 9.70 -21.41 2.45
CA ASN A 247 9.96 -22.62 3.25
C ASN A 247 9.75 -22.37 4.76
N GLU A 248 9.58 -21.12 5.16
CA GLU A 248 9.45 -20.71 6.56
C GLU A 248 8.21 -19.83 6.72
N THR A 249 7.65 -19.88 7.91
CA THR A 249 6.48 -19.10 8.33
C THR A 249 6.81 -18.28 9.57
N ILE A 250 6.01 -17.26 9.84
CA ILE A 250 6.07 -16.47 11.07
C ILE A 250 4.70 -16.56 11.75
N ASN A 251 4.67 -17.00 13.01
CA ASN A 251 3.44 -16.98 13.80
C ASN A 251 3.16 -15.54 14.21
N THR A 252 2.17 -14.92 13.57
CA THR A 252 1.75 -13.55 13.83
C THR A 252 0.49 -13.20 13.05
N SER A 253 -0.36 -12.40 13.67
CA SER A 253 -1.53 -11.80 13.00
C SER A 253 -1.20 -10.50 12.27
N LYS A 254 -0.05 -9.86 12.56
CA LYS A 254 0.30 -8.53 12.07
C LYS A 254 1.75 -8.44 11.62
N VAL A 255 1.95 -7.99 10.39
CA VAL A 255 3.27 -7.79 9.78
C VAL A 255 3.38 -6.46 9.07
N ALA A 256 4.62 -5.96 9.00
CA ALA A 256 5.02 -4.92 8.05
C ALA A 256 6.08 -5.50 7.12
N VAL A 257 5.93 -5.30 5.81
CA VAL A 257 6.75 -5.93 4.77
C VAL A 257 7.37 -4.89 3.87
N SER A 258 8.62 -5.09 3.49
CA SER A 258 9.32 -4.27 2.49
C SER A 258 10.24 -5.10 1.62
N PHE A 259 10.17 -4.92 0.31
CA PHE A 259 11.12 -5.47 -0.65
C PHE A 259 11.94 -4.36 -1.29
N PHE A 260 13.25 -4.46 -1.19
CA PHE A 260 14.18 -3.60 -1.90
C PHE A 260 14.48 -4.13 -3.31
N SER A 261 14.67 -5.44 -3.43
CA SER A 261 14.93 -6.12 -4.71
C SER A 261 14.35 -7.53 -4.70
N SER A 262 14.49 -8.26 -5.80
CA SER A 262 14.12 -9.67 -5.88
C SER A 262 14.90 -10.59 -4.93
N TYR A 263 16.03 -10.14 -4.39
CA TYR A 263 16.90 -10.94 -3.49
C TYR A 263 16.78 -10.55 -2.02
N TYR A 264 16.27 -9.34 -1.71
CA TYR A 264 16.29 -8.77 -0.37
C TYR A 264 14.96 -8.13 -0.01
N GLY A 265 14.40 -8.62 1.07
CA GLY A 265 13.23 -8.08 1.72
C GLY A 265 13.35 -8.16 3.24
N TRP A 266 12.44 -7.50 3.92
CA TRP A 266 12.33 -7.52 5.38
C TRP A 266 10.88 -7.67 5.79
N VAL A 267 10.69 -8.39 6.89
CA VAL A 267 9.42 -8.49 7.60
C VAL A 267 9.64 -8.12 9.06
N ILE A 268 8.74 -7.32 9.59
CA ILE A 268 8.64 -7.10 11.03
C ILE A 268 7.37 -7.81 11.51
N ASN A 269 7.55 -8.72 12.50
CA ASN A 269 6.44 -9.22 13.29
C ASN A 269 6.02 -8.11 14.26
N SER A 270 4.88 -7.50 13.99
CA SER A 270 4.42 -6.30 14.71
C SER A 270 3.86 -6.60 16.10
N GLU A 271 3.69 -7.86 16.48
CA GLU A 271 3.25 -8.26 17.81
C GLU A 271 4.40 -8.30 18.80
N ASN A 272 5.58 -8.77 18.37
CA ASN A 272 6.72 -8.98 19.26
C ASN A 272 7.98 -8.16 18.88
N GLY A 273 7.96 -7.45 17.74
CA GLY A 273 9.09 -6.66 17.25
C GLY A 273 10.21 -7.48 16.63
N GLY A 274 9.95 -8.75 16.29
CA GLY A 274 10.90 -9.61 15.58
C GLY A 274 11.15 -9.12 14.16
N VAL A 275 12.41 -8.97 13.76
CA VAL A 275 12.82 -8.52 12.42
C VAL A 275 13.42 -9.69 11.67
N TYR A 276 12.89 -9.96 10.48
CA TYR A 276 13.35 -11.04 9.61
C TYR A 276 13.83 -10.45 8.29
N GLN A 277 14.98 -10.91 7.82
CA GLN A 277 15.49 -10.61 6.48
C GLN A 277 15.14 -11.78 5.56
N ILE A 278 14.58 -11.43 4.40
CA ILE A 278 14.28 -12.38 3.34
C ILE A 278 15.45 -12.38 2.38
N ILE A 279 15.96 -13.56 2.10
CA ILE A 279 17.09 -13.81 1.18
C ILE A 279 16.73 -14.92 0.18
N LYS A 280 17.61 -15.19 -0.79
CA LYS A 280 17.43 -16.24 -1.80
C LYS A 280 16.08 -16.16 -2.53
N LYS A 281 15.73 -14.95 -3.00
CA LYS A 281 14.50 -14.73 -3.79
C LYS A 281 13.20 -15.12 -3.07
N GLY A 282 13.11 -14.90 -1.77
CA GLY A 282 11.91 -15.20 -0.99
C GLY A 282 11.92 -16.57 -0.28
N ALA A 283 12.82 -17.48 -0.66
CA ALA A 283 12.80 -18.86 -0.17
C ALA A 283 13.29 -19.02 1.27
N LYS A 284 14.15 -18.12 1.78
CA LYS A 284 14.73 -18.24 3.12
C LYS A 284 14.57 -16.97 3.93
N TRP A 285 14.18 -17.10 5.18
CA TRP A 285 14.05 -16.02 6.14
C TRP A 285 15.05 -16.20 7.27
N ILE A 286 15.71 -15.12 7.67
CA ILE A 286 16.66 -15.13 8.77
C ILE A 286 16.20 -14.09 9.78
N LYS A 287 15.95 -14.50 11.01
CA LYS A 287 15.71 -13.57 12.12
C LYS A 287 17.01 -12.81 12.40
N VAL A 288 16.98 -11.49 12.19
CA VAL A 288 18.16 -10.63 12.34
C VAL A 288 18.17 -9.88 13.66
N SER A 289 17.01 -9.63 14.25
CA SER A 289 16.88 -8.98 15.55
C SER A 289 15.49 -9.18 16.15
N SER A 290 15.34 -8.72 17.39
CA SER A 290 14.05 -8.54 18.06
C SER A 290 14.13 -7.24 18.87
N ASN A 291 13.25 -6.29 18.56
CA ASN A 291 13.26 -5.00 19.21
C ASN A 291 11.83 -4.60 19.64
N PRO A 292 11.54 -4.51 20.95
CA PRO A 292 10.22 -4.15 21.46
C PRO A 292 9.68 -2.81 20.96
N LEU A 293 10.55 -1.88 20.54
CA LEU A 293 10.14 -0.60 19.94
C LEU A 293 9.34 -0.78 18.65
N LEU A 294 9.51 -1.92 17.96
CA LEU A 294 8.84 -2.20 16.68
C LEU A 294 7.48 -2.87 16.85
N LYS A 295 6.96 -2.98 18.06
CA LYS A 295 5.58 -3.41 18.29
C LYS A 295 4.61 -2.42 17.65
N ASN A 296 3.51 -2.97 17.09
CA ASN A 296 2.46 -2.22 16.40
C ASN A 296 2.93 -1.43 15.16
N VAL A 297 4.12 -1.71 14.64
CA VAL A 297 4.58 -1.17 13.35
C VAL A 297 3.71 -1.77 12.25
N PHE A 298 3.17 -0.91 11.39
CA PHE A 298 2.37 -1.33 10.22
C PHE A 298 3.02 -0.92 8.90
N CYS A 299 4.03 -0.08 8.96
CA CYS A 299 4.70 0.48 7.80
C CYS A 299 6.20 0.18 7.87
N LEU A 300 6.74 -0.36 6.81
CA LEU A 300 8.17 -0.68 6.68
C LEU A 300 8.62 -0.32 5.28
N HIS A 301 9.74 0.39 5.17
CA HIS A 301 10.33 0.71 3.89
C HIS A 301 11.85 0.68 3.94
N PHE A 302 12.47 -0.19 3.15
CA PHE A 302 13.90 -0.21 2.88
C PHE A 302 14.15 0.33 1.48
N PHE A 303 14.93 1.41 1.35
CA PHE A 303 15.31 1.93 0.03
C PHE A 303 16.65 1.39 -0.46
N ASN A 304 17.43 0.74 0.42
CA ASN A 304 18.61 -0.04 0.09
C ASN A 304 18.81 -1.18 1.09
N ARG A 305 19.87 -1.98 0.90
CA ARG A 305 20.15 -3.14 1.76
C ARG A 305 20.45 -2.82 3.23
N ARG A 306 20.79 -1.58 3.59
CA ARG A 306 21.26 -1.20 4.93
C ARG A 306 20.29 -0.32 5.67
N LYS A 307 19.65 0.61 4.94
CA LYS A 307 18.84 1.69 5.55
C LYS A 307 17.36 1.45 5.34
N GLY A 308 16.62 1.51 6.41
CA GLY A 308 15.17 1.37 6.42
C GLY A 308 14.49 2.25 7.46
N TRP A 309 13.22 2.46 7.26
CA TRP A 309 12.30 3.16 8.16
C TRP A 309 11.10 2.29 8.43
N ALA A 310 10.58 2.41 9.63
CA ALA A 310 9.33 1.81 10.06
C ALA A 310 8.51 2.85 10.82
N CYS A 311 7.20 2.71 10.83
CA CYS A 311 6.35 3.54 11.67
C CYS A 311 5.22 2.72 12.30
N ASN A 312 4.86 3.12 13.51
CA ASN A 312 3.55 2.86 14.11
C ASN A 312 2.70 4.14 13.99
N LYS A 313 1.52 4.16 14.61
CA LYS A 313 0.62 5.32 14.53
C LYS A 313 1.22 6.64 15.03
N LYS A 314 2.19 6.60 15.95
CA LYS A 314 2.73 7.79 16.62
C LYS A 314 4.23 8.01 16.42
N GLU A 315 4.96 6.99 16.00
CA GLU A 315 6.42 6.99 16.07
C GLU A 315 7.04 6.54 14.75
N ILE A 316 8.19 7.11 14.45
CA ILE A 316 9.03 6.73 13.32
C ILE A 316 10.32 6.11 13.87
N PHE A 317 10.74 5.01 13.27
CA PHE A 317 11.98 4.31 13.57
C PHE A 317 12.86 4.22 12.34
N THR A 318 14.18 4.21 12.53
CA THR A 318 15.16 4.04 11.44
C THR A 318 16.22 3.03 11.82
N THR A 319 16.70 2.31 10.81
CA THR A 319 17.85 1.42 10.87
C THR A 319 18.88 1.81 9.82
N LYS A 320 20.19 1.56 10.12
CA LYS A 320 21.32 1.76 9.19
C LYS A 320 22.15 0.49 8.98
N ASP A 321 21.74 -0.62 9.57
CA ASP A 321 22.46 -1.89 9.68
C ASP A 321 21.61 -3.11 9.32
N ARG A 322 20.76 -2.99 8.31
CA ARG A 322 19.89 -4.08 7.79
C ARG A 322 18.78 -4.52 8.74
N GLY A 323 18.37 -3.67 9.67
CA GLY A 323 17.34 -4.00 10.65
C GLY A 323 17.86 -4.66 11.92
N ILE A 324 19.18 -4.71 12.14
CA ILE A 324 19.77 -5.27 13.37
C ILE A 324 19.49 -4.34 14.54
N THR A 325 19.76 -3.04 14.38
CA THR A 325 19.42 -2.03 15.39
C THR A 325 18.44 -0.99 14.84
N TRP A 326 17.58 -0.50 15.72
CA TRP A 326 16.57 0.51 15.39
C TRP A 326 16.62 1.65 16.39
N LYS A 327 16.46 2.88 15.88
CA LYS A 327 16.41 4.09 16.68
C LYS A 327 15.13 4.85 16.38
N LYS A 328 14.50 5.38 17.43
CA LYS A 328 13.39 6.32 17.28
C LYS A 328 13.88 7.61 16.65
N VAL A 329 13.13 8.13 15.69
CA VAL A 329 13.35 9.44 15.08
C VAL A 329 12.50 10.45 15.85
N VAL A 330 13.14 11.46 16.44
CA VAL A 330 12.44 12.62 16.97
C VAL A 330 12.09 13.52 15.78
N TYR A 331 10.82 13.81 15.61
CA TYR A 331 10.34 14.56 14.46
C TYR A 331 9.49 15.75 14.86
N LYS A 332 9.39 16.73 13.94
CA LYS A 332 8.42 17.84 14.00
C LYS A 332 7.70 17.96 12.66
N ILE A 333 6.47 18.46 12.72
CA ILE A 333 5.64 18.75 11.54
C ILE A 333 5.46 20.27 11.46
N ASN A 334 5.88 20.83 10.35
CA ASN A 334 5.77 22.26 10.06
C ASN A 334 4.43 22.58 9.36
N ASN A 335 3.94 23.81 9.51
CA ASN A 335 2.74 24.30 8.83
C ASN A 335 1.45 23.51 9.14
N ILE A 336 1.38 22.92 10.31
CA ILE A 336 0.23 22.13 10.76
C ILE A 336 -1.04 22.99 10.84
N ASP A 337 -0.88 24.28 11.15
CA ASP A 337 -1.97 25.26 11.31
C ASP A 337 -2.68 25.59 9.99
N LYS A 338 -2.09 25.27 8.85
CA LYS A 338 -2.73 25.44 7.53
C LYS A 338 -3.83 24.43 7.23
N LEU A 339 -4.08 23.49 8.14
CA LEU A 339 -5.05 22.40 7.99
C LEU A 339 -6.27 22.54 8.90
N VAL A 340 -6.29 23.61 9.70
CA VAL A 340 -7.43 23.95 10.57
C VAL A 340 -8.54 24.66 9.81
#